data_5f0bbdd7af34dabb6fd61cdfcce623b1
#
_entry.id   5f0bbdd7af34dabb6fd61cdfcce623b1
#
_cell.length_a   1.000
_cell.length_b   1.000
_cell.length_c   1.000
_cell.angle_alpha   90.00
_cell.angle_beta   90.00
_cell.angle_gamma   90.00
#
_symmetry.space_group_name_H-M   'P 1'
#
loop_
_entity.id
_entity.type
_entity.pdbx_description
1 polymer ?
#
loop_
_entity_poly.entity_id
_entity_poly.type
_entity_poly.pdbx_seq_one_letter_code
_entity_poly.pdbx_strand_id
1 'polypeptide(L)'
;MRKVFRAAIAARRNPRYRGKSRRAVAECALASCMTWFERACRHFALITNHKWLVFLYCAYAGYPWRGFMHDWSKYSPSEFFGSIKYFNGRRSPVGLCREIEGYSFAWLHHKGRNKHHFEFWTDVVDVNGNTAPNYGQWYALPMPFEYALESICDTIAASRAYNGRKFNYDVLYRWWLHRQRVPVNMHPATKRFADAMYEAMRADGNCSALRRAKQIFDQTAKEEKTL
;
A
#
# COMPACT_ATOMS: atom_id res chain seq x y z
N MET A 1 -7.30 -9.93 27.25
CA MET A 1 -7.52 -8.47 27.46
C MET A 1 -6.59 -7.85 28.49
N ARG A 2 -6.47 -8.34 29.73
CA ARG A 2 -5.63 -7.76 30.81
C ARG A 2 -4.13 -7.60 30.43
N LYS A 3 -3.52 -8.57 29.72
CA LYS A 3 -2.11 -8.53 29.29
C LYS A 3 -1.86 -7.40 28.29
N VAL A 4 -2.73 -7.22 27.30
CA VAL A 4 -2.63 -6.13 26.31
C VAL A 4 -2.80 -4.76 26.96
N PHE A 5 -3.75 -4.62 27.89
CA PHE A 5 -3.99 -3.38 28.62
C PHE A 5 -2.77 -2.97 29.48
N ARG A 6 -2.18 -3.92 30.22
CA ARG A 6 -0.95 -3.69 30.99
C ARG A 6 0.23 -3.30 30.10
N ALA A 7 0.40 -3.99 28.96
CA ALA A 7 1.45 -3.68 27.98
C ALA A 7 1.26 -2.28 27.38
N ALA A 8 0.03 -1.85 27.10
CA ALA A 8 -0.26 -0.52 26.58
C ALA A 8 0.04 0.59 27.61
N ILE A 9 -0.25 0.35 28.90
CA ILE A 9 0.10 1.30 29.99
C ILE A 9 1.62 1.41 30.14
N ALA A 10 2.33 0.29 30.16
CA ALA A 10 3.79 0.27 30.27
C ALA A 10 4.45 0.96 29.05
N ALA A 11 3.95 0.70 27.85
CA ALA A 11 4.44 1.34 26.63
C ALA A 11 4.32 2.86 26.67
N ARG A 12 3.24 3.43 27.25
CA ARG A 12 3.07 4.89 27.36
C ARG A 12 4.15 5.57 28.20
N ARG A 13 4.73 4.87 29.17
CA ARG A 13 5.83 5.39 30.01
C ARG A 13 7.19 5.34 29.29
N ASN A 14 7.29 4.66 28.16
CA ASN A 14 8.52 4.55 27.39
C ASN A 14 8.75 5.84 26.59
N PRO A 15 9.92 6.51 26.73
CA PRO A 15 10.26 7.73 26.00
C PRO A 15 10.12 7.62 24.47
N ARG A 16 10.31 6.43 23.92
CA ARG A 16 10.17 6.13 22.48
C ARG A 16 8.78 6.48 21.95
N TYR A 17 7.73 6.41 22.77
CA TYR A 17 6.35 6.68 22.37
C TYR A 17 5.86 8.07 22.73
N ARG A 18 6.74 8.95 23.17
CA ARG A 18 6.41 10.34 23.51
C ARG A 18 5.86 11.06 22.27
N GLY A 19 4.70 11.70 22.39
CA GLY A 19 4.04 12.39 21.27
C GLY A 19 3.34 11.49 20.23
N LYS A 20 3.37 10.16 20.41
CA LYS A 20 2.71 9.22 19.48
C LYS A 20 1.23 9.03 19.83
N SER A 21 0.41 8.69 18.80
CA SER A 21 -1.02 8.47 19.02
C SER A 21 -1.28 7.32 19.99
N ARG A 22 -2.36 7.45 20.79
CA ARG A 22 -2.77 6.39 21.73
C ARG A 22 -3.01 5.06 21.01
N ARG A 23 -3.54 5.13 19.81
CA ARG A 23 -3.81 3.96 18.96
C ARG A 23 -2.52 3.26 18.55
N ALA A 24 -1.53 3.98 18.04
CA ALA A 24 -0.26 3.40 17.60
C ALA A 24 0.49 2.73 18.76
N VAL A 25 0.51 3.35 19.95
CA VAL A 25 1.11 2.78 21.15
C VAL A 25 0.42 1.49 21.57
N ALA A 26 -0.93 1.46 21.56
CA ALA A 26 -1.68 0.24 21.88
C ALA A 26 -1.44 -0.89 20.85
N GLU A 27 -1.30 -0.55 19.58
CA GLU A 27 -1.02 -1.52 18.51
C GLU A 27 0.41 -2.08 18.58
N CYS A 28 1.40 -1.27 18.99
CA CYS A 28 2.75 -1.77 19.30
C CYS A 28 2.74 -2.69 20.53
N ALA A 29 1.98 -2.36 21.56
CA ALA A 29 1.83 -3.22 22.72
C ALA A 29 1.15 -4.55 22.38
N LEU A 30 0.21 -4.54 21.44
CA LEU A 30 -0.40 -5.77 20.92
C LEU A 30 0.62 -6.64 20.18
N ALA A 31 1.46 -6.05 19.34
CA ALA A 31 2.55 -6.77 18.69
C ALA A 31 3.49 -7.42 19.72
N SER A 32 3.82 -6.71 20.78
CA SER A 32 4.70 -7.21 21.86
C SER A 32 4.09 -8.34 22.70
N CYS A 33 2.78 -8.57 22.61
CA CYS A 33 2.14 -9.72 23.27
C CYS A 33 2.32 -11.06 22.55
N MET A 34 2.78 -11.04 21.30
CA MET A 34 3.14 -12.22 20.52
C MET A 34 4.63 -12.47 20.61
N THR A 35 5.03 -13.74 20.60
CA THR A 35 6.44 -14.10 20.44
C THR A 35 6.97 -13.66 19.06
N TRP A 36 8.28 -13.52 18.93
CA TRP A 36 8.88 -13.21 17.63
C TRP A 36 8.52 -14.26 16.57
N PHE A 37 8.57 -15.53 16.94
CA PHE A 37 8.24 -16.64 16.06
C PHE A 37 6.77 -16.61 15.59
N GLU A 38 5.82 -16.38 16.51
CA GLU A 38 4.40 -16.22 16.13
C GLU A 38 4.19 -15.07 15.15
N ARG A 39 4.86 -13.92 15.38
CA ARG A 39 4.80 -12.79 14.45
C ARG A 39 5.36 -13.15 13.09
N ALA A 40 6.51 -13.84 13.05
CA ALA A 40 7.14 -14.27 11.82
C ALA A 40 6.22 -15.21 11.01
N CYS A 41 5.69 -16.26 11.64
CA CYS A 41 4.81 -17.21 10.98
C CYS A 41 3.52 -16.55 10.47
N ARG A 42 2.88 -15.73 11.30
CA ARG A 42 1.64 -15.03 10.91
C ARG A 42 1.88 -13.98 9.83
N HIS A 43 3.01 -13.26 9.90
CA HIS A 43 3.39 -12.31 8.87
C HIS A 43 3.67 -13.01 7.54
N PHE A 44 4.43 -14.09 7.56
CA PHE A 44 4.69 -14.92 6.39
C PHE A 44 3.39 -15.43 5.75
N ALA A 45 2.47 -15.98 6.55
CA ALA A 45 1.18 -16.43 6.06
C ALA A 45 0.36 -15.27 5.43
N LEU A 46 0.39 -14.08 6.05
CA LEU A 46 -0.33 -12.91 5.53
C LEU A 46 0.24 -12.43 4.20
N ILE A 47 1.56 -12.29 4.06
CA ILE A 47 2.18 -11.83 2.80
C ILE A 47 2.00 -12.86 1.69
N THR A 48 2.03 -14.17 2.01
CA THR A 48 1.81 -15.24 1.04
C THR A 48 0.35 -15.26 0.56
N ASN A 49 -0.62 -15.15 1.48
CA ASN A 49 -2.03 -15.03 1.13
C ASN A 49 -2.30 -13.77 0.30
N HIS A 50 -1.72 -12.64 0.68
CA HIS A 50 -1.83 -11.39 -0.08
C HIS A 50 -1.28 -11.55 -1.50
N LYS A 51 -0.06 -12.09 -1.65
CA LYS A 51 0.55 -12.36 -2.95
C LYS A 51 -0.31 -13.28 -3.82
N TRP A 52 -0.90 -14.32 -3.22
CA TRP A 52 -1.83 -15.21 -3.91
C TRP A 52 -3.07 -14.46 -4.42
N LEU A 53 -3.66 -13.60 -3.59
CA LEU A 53 -4.80 -12.78 -4.00
C LEU A 53 -4.43 -11.82 -5.15
N VAL A 54 -3.24 -11.18 -5.10
CA VAL A 54 -2.76 -10.32 -6.20
C VAL A 54 -2.62 -11.13 -7.49
N PHE A 55 -2.02 -12.33 -7.40
CA PHE A 55 -1.93 -13.24 -8.56
C PHE A 55 -3.30 -13.51 -9.17
N LEU A 56 -4.30 -13.87 -8.36
CA LEU A 56 -5.66 -14.15 -8.84
C LEU A 56 -6.30 -12.92 -9.52
N TYR A 57 -6.17 -11.73 -8.95
CA TYR A 57 -6.72 -10.51 -9.54
C TYR A 57 -6.00 -10.10 -10.84
N CYS A 58 -4.68 -10.20 -10.88
CA CYS A 58 -3.91 -9.96 -12.09
C CYS A 58 -4.23 -11.00 -13.18
N ALA A 59 -4.37 -12.27 -12.83
CA ALA A 59 -4.75 -13.33 -13.77
C ALA A 59 -6.17 -13.08 -14.33
N TYR A 60 -7.11 -12.68 -13.48
CA TYR A 60 -8.46 -12.32 -13.89
C TYR A 60 -8.47 -11.12 -14.85
N ALA A 61 -7.54 -10.17 -14.67
CA ALA A 61 -7.34 -9.04 -15.56
C ALA A 61 -6.59 -9.39 -16.87
N GLY A 62 -6.11 -10.64 -17.03
CA GLY A 62 -5.33 -11.09 -18.20
C GLY A 62 -3.81 -10.92 -18.06
N TYR A 63 -3.30 -10.61 -16.87
CA TYR A 63 -1.86 -10.35 -16.60
C TYR A 63 -1.29 -11.30 -15.53
N PRO A 64 -1.38 -12.64 -15.69
CA PRO A 64 -0.99 -13.60 -14.64
C PRO A 64 0.49 -13.50 -14.26
N TRP A 65 1.37 -13.25 -15.24
CA TRP A 65 2.80 -13.12 -14.98
C TRP A 65 3.12 -11.94 -14.07
N ARG A 66 2.42 -10.82 -14.22
CA ARG A 66 2.56 -9.64 -13.36
C ARG A 66 2.23 -9.98 -11.91
N GLY A 67 1.12 -10.66 -11.67
CA GLY A 67 0.72 -11.11 -10.34
C GLY A 67 1.67 -12.15 -9.74
N PHE A 68 2.21 -13.06 -10.54
CA PHE A 68 3.21 -14.03 -10.09
C PHE A 68 4.49 -13.32 -9.60
N MET A 69 4.96 -12.33 -10.35
CA MET A 69 6.18 -11.56 -10.01
C MET A 69 5.96 -10.51 -8.92
N HIS A 70 4.71 -10.27 -8.50
CA HIS A 70 4.39 -9.27 -7.48
C HIS A 70 5.13 -9.53 -6.17
N ASP A 71 5.77 -8.48 -5.64
CA ASP A 71 6.26 -8.40 -4.25
C ASP A 71 7.17 -9.53 -3.74
N TRP A 72 7.99 -10.11 -4.58
CA TRP A 72 9.02 -11.06 -4.11
C TRP A 72 9.97 -10.43 -3.09
N SER A 73 10.17 -9.12 -3.16
CA SER A 73 11.02 -8.37 -2.23
C SER A 73 10.55 -8.45 -0.78
N LYS A 74 9.24 -8.67 -0.52
CA LYS A 74 8.68 -8.84 0.84
C LYS A 74 9.26 -10.02 1.61
N TYR A 75 9.83 -11.01 0.91
CA TYR A 75 10.51 -12.15 1.53
C TYR A 75 11.99 -11.87 1.80
N SER A 76 12.53 -10.75 1.34
CA SER A 76 13.91 -10.37 1.65
C SER A 76 14.10 -10.08 3.13
N PRO A 77 15.30 -10.33 3.68
CA PRO A 77 15.59 -10.04 5.09
C PRO A 77 15.27 -8.58 5.49
N SER A 78 15.58 -7.62 4.61
CA SER A 78 15.37 -6.19 4.85
C SER A 78 13.89 -5.81 5.02
N GLU A 79 12.99 -6.40 4.25
CA GLU A 79 11.56 -6.13 4.35
C GLU A 79 10.88 -7.01 5.38
N PHE A 80 11.19 -8.32 5.40
CA PHE A 80 10.54 -9.29 6.26
C PHE A 80 10.83 -9.01 7.74
N PHE A 81 12.12 -8.96 8.13
CA PHE A 81 12.49 -8.74 9.54
C PHE A 81 12.16 -7.32 10.00
N GLY A 82 12.32 -6.32 9.12
CA GLY A 82 11.90 -4.96 9.41
C GLY A 82 10.40 -4.82 9.71
N SER A 83 9.58 -5.66 9.07
CA SER A 83 8.13 -5.68 9.25
C SER A 83 7.68 -6.45 10.49
N ILE A 84 8.32 -7.57 10.85
CA ILE A 84 7.95 -8.44 11.99
C ILE A 84 7.88 -7.63 13.30
N LYS A 85 8.79 -6.70 13.50
CA LYS A 85 8.85 -5.86 14.72
C LYS A 85 7.54 -5.13 15.00
N TYR A 86 6.83 -4.71 13.94
CA TYR A 86 5.59 -3.93 14.01
C TYR A 86 4.34 -4.74 13.66
N PHE A 87 4.52 -6.02 13.33
CA PHE A 87 3.41 -6.87 12.92
C PHE A 87 2.48 -7.17 14.10
N ASN A 88 1.20 -6.82 13.96
CA ASN A 88 0.15 -7.09 14.96
C ASN A 88 -1.07 -7.83 14.37
N GLY A 89 -1.04 -8.18 13.06
CA GLY A 89 -2.11 -8.88 12.35
C GLY A 89 -3.37 -8.05 12.05
N ARG A 90 -3.42 -6.77 12.43
CA ARG A 90 -4.60 -5.90 12.24
C ARG A 90 -4.46 -4.89 11.13
N ARG A 91 -3.25 -4.43 10.87
CA ARG A 91 -2.91 -3.51 9.79
C ARG A 91 -1.49 -3.72 9.29
N SER A 92 -1.14 -3.01 8.21
CA SER A 92 0.21 -3.03 7.66
C SER A 92 1.26 -2.67 8.71
N PRO A 93 2.28 -3.52 8.94
CA PRO A 93 3.39 -3.23 9.84
C PRO A 93 4.19 -2.01 9.40
N VAL A 94 4.30 -1.75 8.09
CA VAL A 94 4.92 -0.55 7.53
C VAL A 94 4.23 0.71 8.00
N GLY A 95 2.87 0.74 7.98
CA GLY A 95 2.10 1.87 8.45
C GLY A 95 2.32 2.15 9.93
N LEU A 96 2.34 1.09 10.76
CA LEU A 96 2.62 1.23 12.19
C LEU A 96 4.07 1.68 12.45
N CYS A 97 5.04 1.14 11.70
CA CYS A 97 6.45 1.58 11.78
C CYS A 97 6.59 3.07 11.50
N ARG A 98 6.00 3.57 10.39
CA ARG A 98 6.04 5.00 10.02
C ARG A 98 5.39 5.90 11.06
N GLU A 99 4.31 5.47 11.69
CA GLU A 99 3.63 6.23 12.73
C GLU A 99 4.47 6.33 14.03
N ILE A 100 5.22 5.28 14.35
CA ILE A 100 6.06 5.24 15.56
C ILE A 100 7.43 5.88 15.32
N GLU A 101 8.12 5.53 14.23
CA GLU A 101 9.50 5.97 13.97
C GLU A 101 9.58 7.24 13.09
N GLY A 102 8.49 7.60 12.39
CA GLY A 102 8.47 8.67 11.39
C GLY A 102 8.81 8.19 9.97
N TYR A 103 9.43 7.03 9.82
CA TYR A 103 9.84 6.42 8.56
C TYR A 103 9.81 4.88 8.65
N SER A 104 10.06 4.19 7.53
CA SER A 104 10.23 2.74 7.51
C SER A 104 11.25 2.36 6.44
N PHE A 105 12.38 1.77 6.85
CA PHE A 105 13.39 1.24 5.92
C PHE A 105 12.83 0.10 5.05
N ALA A 106 12.00 -0.78 5.62
CA ALA A 106 11.31 -1.80 4.86
C ALA A 106 10.47 -1.19 3.73
N TRP A 107 9.80 -0.05 3.99
CA TRP A 107 9.04 0.66 2.97
C TRP A 107 9.95 1.32 1.93
N LEU A 108 11.03 1.97 2.33
CA LEU A 108 11.97 2.60 1.39
C LEU A 108 12.58 1.56 0.45
N HIS A 109 12.98 0.40 0.98
CA HIS A 109 13.46 -0.73 0.20
C HIS A 109 12.38 -1.25 -0.75
N HIS A 110 11.15 -1.41 -0.25
CA HIS A 110 10.02 -1.95 -0.99
C HIS A 110 9.61 -1.04 -2.15
N LYS A 111 9.30 0.23 -1.88
CA LYS A 111 8.86 1.17 -2.92
C LYS A 111 9.91 1.46 -3.98
N GLY A 112 11.20 1.37 -3.63
CA GLY A 112 12.30 1.57 -4.57
C GLY A 112 12.53 0.40 -5.54
N ARG A 113 11.90 -0.76 -5.31
CA ARG A 113 12.03 -1.97 -6.15
C ARG A 113 10.75 -2.36 -6.86
N ASN A 114 9.60 -1.93 -6.34
CA ASN A 114 8.29 -2.38 -6.81
C ASN A 114 7.58 -1.25 -7.56
N LYS A 115 7.58 -1.36 -8.89
CA LYS A 115 7.09 -0.32 -9.82
C LYS A 115 5.57 -0.11 -9.77
N HIS A 116 4.81 -0.99 -9.11
CA HIS A 116 3.37 -0.80 -8.90
C HIS A 116 3.04 0.23 -7.81
N HIS A 117 4.05 0.73 -7.07
CA HIS A 117 3.89 1.86 -6.17
C HIS A 117 4.12 3.18 -6.91
N PHE A 118 3.18 4.11 -6.82
CA PHE A 118 3.29 5.42 -7.49
C PHE A 118 4.49 6.23 -6.99
N GLU A 119 4.94 6.00 -5.75
CA GLU A 119 6.13 6.64 -5.17
C GLU A 119 7.43 6.23 -5.87
N PHE A 120 7.45 5.15 -6.65
CA PHE A 120 8.56 4.80 -7.53
C PHE A 120 8.67 5.79 -8.71
N TRP A 121 7.54 6.29 -9.18
CA TRP A 121 7.41 7.16 -10.35
C TRP A 121 7.49 8.65 -9.97
N THR A 122 8.47 8.98 -9.14
CA THR A 122 8.73 10.36 -8.71
C THR A 122 10.18 10.71 -8.97
N ASP A 123 10.40 11.90 -9.53
CA ASP A 123 11.73 12.42 -9.82
C ASP A 123 11.81 13.88 -9.37
N VAL A 124 13.03 14.41 -9.33
CA VAL A 124 13.29 15.80 -9.04
C VAL A 124 13.68 16.48 -10.34
N VAL A 125 12.84 17.37 -10.82
CA VAL A 125 13.11 18.15 -12.04
C VAL A 125 13.34 19.60 -11.66
N ASP A 126 14.43 20.19 -12.14
CA ASP A 126 14.64 21.62 -12.07
C ASP A 126 13.70 22.33 -13.06
N VAL A 127 12.86 23.22 -12.53
CA VAL A 127 11.93 24.04 -13.32
C VAL A 127 12.64 24.98 -14.30
N ASN A 128 13.93 25.23 -14.13
CA ASN A 128 14.76 26.08 -14.99
C ASN A 128 15.64 25.30 -15.97
N GLY A 129 15.50 23.98 -16.04
CA GLY A 129 16.26 23.10 -16.96
C GLY A 129 17.71 22.81 -16.52
N ASN A 130 18.11 23.20 -15.29
CA ASN A 130 19.40 22.84 -14.72
C ASN A 130 19.32 21.48 -14.02
N THR A 131 20.27 20.62 -14.25
CA THR A 131 20.35 19.27 -13.70
C THR A 131 20.89 19.21 -12.25
N ALA A 132 20.90 20.34 -11.53
CA ALA A 132 21.40 20.37 -10.15
C ALA A 132 20.39 19.72 -9.20
N PRO A 133 20.70 18.58 -8.58
CA PRO A 133 19.74 17.76 -7.81
C PRO A 133 19.18 18.45 -6.55
N ASN A 134 19.68 19.61 -6.19
CA ASN A 134 19.34 20.28 -4.94
C ASN A 134 18.28 21.40 -5.07
N TYR A 135 17.78 21.66 -6.27
CA TYR A 135 16.89 22.81 -6.54
C TYR A 135 15.58 22.42 -7.25
N GLY A 136 15.27 21.14 -7.38
CA GLY A 136 14.12 20.69 -8.13
C GLY A 136 12.85 20.50 -7.29
N GLN A 137 11.72 20.68 -7.94
CA GLN A 137 10.44 20.23 -7.40
C GLN A 137 10.26 18.73 -7.64
N TRP A 138 9.64 18.05 -6.68
CA TRP A 138 9.24 16.68 -6.86
C TRP A 138 8.16 16.59 -7.94
N TYR A 139 8.47 15.83 -8.97
CA TYR A 139 7.59 15.61 -10.11
C TYR A 139 7.14 14.15 -10.16
N ALA A 140 5.85 13.94 -10.36
CA ALA A 140 5.30 12.60 -10.55
C ALA A 140 5.20 12.26 -12.04
N LEU A 141 5.69 11.10 -12.43
CA LEU A 141 5.58 10.54 -13.77
C LEU A 141 4.33 9.66 -13.90
N PRO A 142 3.70 9.59 -15.07
CA PRO A 142 2.58 8.69 -15.31
C PRO A 142 3.03 7.23 -15.20
N MET A 143 2.28 6.41 -14.46
CA MET A 143 2.56 4.98 -14.39
C MET A 143 2.16 4.30 -15.70
N PRO A 144 3.02 3.45 -16.30
CA PRO A 144 2.60 2.58 -17.39
C PRO A 144 1.45 1.66 -16.95
N PHE A 145 0.59 1.33 -17.90
CA PHE A 145 -0.67 0.62 -17.66
C PHE A 145 -0.53 -0.62 -16.76
N GLU A 146 0.43 -1.49 -17.08
CA GLU A 146 0.60 -2.76 -16.35
C GLU A 146 0.99 -2.57 -14.88
N TYR A 147 1.72 -1.52 -14.53
CA TYR A 147 2.06 -1.20 -13.15
C TYR A 147 0.90 -0.52 -12.43
N ALA A 148 0.16 0.34 -13.13
CA ALA A 148 -1.05 0.95 -12.60
C ALA A 148 -2.13 -0.12 -12.32
N LEU A 149 -2.32 -1.09 -13.21
CA LEU A 149 -3.21 -2.23 -13.02
C LEU A 149 -2.76 -3.11 -11.82
N GLU A 150 -1.47 -3.43 -11.74
CA GLU A 150 -0.90 -4.18 -10.62
C GLU A 150 -1.15 -3.47 -9.29
N SER A 151 -1.02 -2.14 -9.24
CA SER A 151 -1.32 -1.32 -8.06
C SER A 151 -2.80 -1.43 -7.62
N ILE A 152 -3.72 -1.46 -8.58
CA ILE A 152 -5.16 -1.69 -8.30
C ILE A 152 -5.37 -3.09 -7.72
N CYS A 153 -4.80 -4.13 -8.35
CA CYS A 153 -4.89 -5.51 -7.88
C CYS A 153 -4.30 -5.69 -6.48
N ASP A 154 -3.13 -5.07 -6.21
CA ASP A 154 -2.48 -5.04 -4.89
C ASP A 154 -3.40 -4.43 -3.83
N THR A 155 -4.01 -3.28 -4.13
CA THR A 155 -4.90 -2.59 -3.19
C THR A 155 -6.15 -3.42 -2.86
N ILE A 156 -6.77 -4.07 -3.86
CA ILE A 156 -7.92 -4.97 -3.65
C ILE A 156 -7.50 -6.13 -2.75
N ALA A 157 -6.37 -6.78 -3.08
CA ALA A 157 -5.84 -7.92 -2.36
C ALA A 157 -5.49 -7.57 -0.90
N ALA A 158 -4.83 -6.43 -0.68
CA ALA A 158 -4.52 -5.92 0.66
C ALA A 158 -5.79 -5.65 1.46
N SER A 159 -6.76 -4.95 0.87
CA SER A 159 -8.03 -4.68 1.53
C SER A 159 -8.75 -5.98 1.91
N ARG A 160 -8.77 -6.98 1.02
CA ARG A 160 -9.38 -8.29 1.28
C ARG A 160 -8.63 -9.08 2.36
N ALA A 161 -7.29 -9.07 2.32
CA ALA A 161 -6.46 -9.79 3.29
C ALA A 161 -6.65 -9.26 4.73
N TYR A 162 -6.82 -7.94 4.91
CA TYR A 162 -7.02 -7.33 6.22
C TYR A 162 -8.48 -7.32 6.69
N ASN A 163 -9.45 -7.20 5.79
CA ASN A 163 -10.87 -7.11 6.15
C ASN A 163 -11.59 -8.47 6.15
N GLY A 164 -11.04 -9.50 5.49
CA GLY A 164 -11.63 -10.83 5.42
C GLY A 164 -13.08 -10.78 4.92
N ARG A 165 -14.02 -11.35 5.69
CA ARG A 165 -15.46 -11.38 5.36
C ARG A 165 -16.14 -10.00 5.33
N LYS A 166 -15.52 -8.97 5.91
CA LYS A 166 -16.05 -7.58 5.88
C LYS A 166 -15.63 -6.82 4.64
N PHE A 167 -14.80 -7.42 3.79
CA PHE A 167 -14.40 -6.80 2.53
C PHE A 167 -15.60 -6.68 1.60
N ASN A 168 -15.76 -5.49 1.03
CA ASN A 168 -16.60 -5.21 -0.14
C ASN A 168 -16.04 -4.00 -0.90
N TYR A 169 -16.51 -3.78 -2.11
CA TYR A 169 -15.97 -2.73 -2.98
C TYR A 169 -16.37 -1.31 -2.56
N ASP A 170 -17.44 -1.15 -1.80
CA ASP A 170 -17.81 0.14 -1.23
C ASP A 170 -16.87 0.54 -0.08
N VAL A 171 -16.46 -0.41 0.75
CA VAL A 171 -15.42 -0.20 1.78
C VAL A 171 -14.08 0.18 1.13
N LEU A 172 -13.70 -0.50 0.04
CA LEU A 172 -12.50 -0.21 -0.73
C LEU A 172 -12.55 1.21 -1.32
N TYR A 173 -13.67 1.59 -1.95
CA TYR A 173 -13.85 2.92 -2.53
C TYR A 173 -13.81 4.03 -1.47
N ARG A 174 -14.47 3.85 -0.32
CA ARG A 174 -14.38 4.79 0.80
C ARG A 174 -12.96 4.94 1.35
N TRP A 175 -12.21 3.85 1.42
CA TRP A 175 -10.78 3.90 1.78
C TRP A 175 -9.98 4.72 0.76
N TRP A 176 -10.23 4.53 -0.54
CA TRP A 176 -9.59 5.31 -1.60
C TRP A 176 -9.89 6.80 -1.46
N LEU A 177 -11.14 7.19 -1.29
CA LEU A 177 -11.54 8.58 -1.06
C LEU A 177 -10.91 9.17 0.20
N HIS A 178 -10.81 8.40 1.27
CA HIS A 178 -10.16 8.85 2.51
C HIS A 178 -8.67 9.09 2.31
N ARG A 179 -7.98 8.24 1.54
CA ARG A 179 -6.56 8.39 1.22
C ARG A 179 -6.29 9.68 0.45
N GLN A 180 -7.21 10.15 -0.40
CA GLN A 180 -7.06 11.38 -1.18
C GLN A 180 -7.15 12.67 -0.34
N ARG A 181 -7.59 12.60 0.92
CA ARG A 181 -7.60 13.75 1.83
C ARG A 181 -6.20 14.22 2.24
N VAL A 182 -5.21 13.37 2.05
CA VAL A 182 -3.80 13.72 2.26
C VAL A 182 -3.17 13.94 0.88
N PRO A 183 -2.48 15.06 0.65
CA PRO A 183 -1.78 15.27 -0.59
C PRO A 183 -0.82 14.11 -0.90
N VAL A 184 -0.96 13.52 -2.08
CA VAL A 184 -0.07 12.47 -2.59
C VAL A 184 0.55 12.95 -3.89
N ASN A 185 1.85 12.75 -4.02
CA ASN A 185 2.57 13.07 -5.25
C ASN A 185 2.36 11.93 -6.27
N MET A 186 1.19 11.92 -6.91
CA MET A 186 0.79 10.96 -7.93
C MET A 186 0.44 11.73 -9.21
N HIS A 187 0.92 11.25 -10.35
CA HIS A 187 0.62 11.89 -11.63
C HIS A 187 -0.90 11.91 -11.88
N PRO A 188 -1.46 13.04 -12.38
CA PRO A 188 -2.90 13.18 -12.61
C PRO A 188 -3.51 12.06 -13.47
N ALA A 189 -2.83 11.62 -14.54
CA ALA A 189 -3.30 10.51 -15.39
C ALA A 189 -3.41 9.19 -14.60
N THR A 190 -2.41 8.86 -13.77
CA THR A 190 -2.44 7.68 -12.89
C THR A 190 -3.60 7.76 -11.90
N LYS A 191 -3.82 8.96 -11.34
CA LYS A 191 -4.92 9.19 -10.40
C LYS A 191 -6.28 9.01 -11.07
N ARG A 192 -6.51 9.61 -12.25
CA ARG A 192 -7.78 9.47 -13.00
C ARG A 192 -8.10 8.01 -13.31
N PHE A 193 -7.09 7.25 -13.76
CA PHE A 193 -7.28 5.82 -13.98
C PHE A 193 -7.69 5.09 -12.69
N ALA A 194 -7.01 5.37 -11.57
CA ALA A 194 -7.36 4.76 -10.29
C ALA A 194 -8.77 5.16 -9.82
N ASP A 195 -9.14 6.43 -9.94
CA ASP A 195 -10.48 6.93 -9.62
C ASP A 195 -11.55 6.17 -10.43
N ALA A 196 -11.38 6.08 -11.75
CA ALA A 196 -12.32 5.38 -12.64
C ALA A 196 -12.42 3.88 -12.32
N MET A 197 -11.30 3.22 -12.01
CA MET A 197 -11.29 1.80 -11.64
C MET A 197 -12.02 1.53 -10.32
N TYR A 198 -11.75 2.32 -9.27
CA TYR A 198 -12.43 2.14 -7.97
C TYR A 198 -13.92 2.47 -8.04
N GLU A 199 -14.30 3.48 -8.82
CA GLU A 199 -15.70 3.82 -9.04
C GLU A 199 -16.44 2.73 -9.82
N ALA A 200 -15.86 2.21 -10.91
CA ALA A 200 -16.43 1.11 -11.68
C ALA A 200 -16.61 -0.16 -10.82
N MET A 201 -15.61 -0.54 -10.03
CA MET A 201 -15.72 -1.70 -9.14
C MET A 201 -16.77 -1.50 -8.04
N ARG A 202 -16.93 -0.29 -7.53
CA ARG A 202 -17.99 0.05 -6.59
C ARG A 202 -19.38 -0.08 -7.24
N ALA A 203 -19.54 0.49 -8.43
CA ALA A 203 -20.79 0.43 -9.18
C ALA A 203 -21.19 -1.01 -9.54
N ASP A 204 -20.23 -1.80 -9.99
CA ASP A 204 -20.43 -3.21 -10.35
C ASP A 204 -20.63 -4.11 -9.10
N GLY A 205 -20.21 -3.66 -7.91
CA GLY A 205 -20.19 -4.46 -6.67
C GLY A 205 -19.22 -5.65 -6.70
N ASN A 206 -18.32 -5.70 -7.70
CA ASN A 206 -17.37 -6.80 -7.92
C ASN A 206 -16.13 -6.33 -8.70
N CYS A 207 -15.22 -7.25 -9.04
CA CYS A 207 -13.98 -6.93 -9.76
C CYS A 207 -14.09 -7.00 -11.29
N SER A 208 -15.27 -6.99 -11.87
CA SER A 208 -15.47 -7.12 -13.35
C SER A 208 -14.75 -6.03 -14.14
N ALA A 209 -14.62 -4.82 -13.57
CA ALA A 209 -13.86 -3.71 -14.15
C ALA A 209 -12.40 -4.07 -14.47
N LEU A 210 -11.79 -5.04 -13.77
CA LEU A 210 -10.43 -5.50 -14.08
C LEU A 210 -10.29 -6.07 -15.50
N ARG A 211 -11.33 -6.71 -16.06
CA ARG A 211 -11.32 -7.24 -17.42
C ARG A 211 -11.32 -6.13 -18.49
N ARG A 212 -11.84 -4.96 -18.17
CA ARG A 212 -11.89 -3.79 -19.05
C ARG A 212 -10.91 -2.68 -18.63
N ALA A 213 -9.95 -3.00 -17.74
CA ALA A 213 -9.03 -2.03 -17.19
C ALA A 213 -8.20 -1.30 -18.26
N LYS A 214 -7.77 -1.99 -19.33
CA LYS A 214 -7.05 -1.36 -20.45
C LYS A 214 -7.93 -0.35 -21.18
N GLN A 215 -9.19 -0.68 -21.42
CA GLN A 215 -10.16 0.26 -22.03
C GLN A 215 -10.36 1.50 -21.14
N ILE A 216 -10.54 1.31 -19.84
CA ILE A 216 -10.67 2.42 -18.87
C ILE A 216 -9.42 3.29 -18.88
N PHE A 217 -8.22 2.68 -18.88
CA PHE A 217 -6.96 3.39 -18.94
C PHE A 217 -6.84 4.27 -20.18
N ASP A 218 -7.16 3.71 -21.36
CA ASP A 218 -7.07 4.43 -22.64
C ASP A 218 -8.12 5.57 -22.74
N GLN A 219 -9.30 5.39 -22.13
CA GLN A 219 -10.33 6.42 -22.06
C GLN A 219 -9.87 7.60 -21.19
N THR A 220 -9.37 7.33 -19.97
CA THR A 220 -8.90 8.37 -19.06
C THR A 220 -7.67 9.12 -19.58
N ALA A 221 -6.86 8.47 -20.43
CA ALA A 221 -5.71 9.11 -21.10
C ALA A 221 -6.13 10.04 -22.25
N LYS A 222 -7.26 9.76 -22.92
CA LYS A 222 -7.79 10.64 -24.00
C LYS A 222 -8.39 11.92 -23.42
N GLU A 223 -9.10 11.84 -22.30
CA GLU A 223 -9.69 13.00 -21.64
C GLU A 223 -8.63 14.05 -21.23
N GLU A 224 -7.41 13.61 -20.92
CA GLU A 224 -6.29 14.52 -20.61
C GLU A 224 -5.84 15.39 -21.80
N LYS A 225 -5.96 14.88 -23.02
CA LYS A 225 -5.54 15.61 -24.23
C LYS A 225 -6.56 16.63 -24.71
N THR A 226 -7.75 16.61 -24.12
CA THR A 226 -8.88 17.45 -24.50
C THR A 226 -9.10 18.63 -23.54
N LEU A 227 -8.41 18.63 -22.39
CA LEU A 227 -8.34 19.71 -21.40
C LEU A 227 -7.06 20.52 -21.53
#